data_66ceea5a2c4cd930210ae6ba96ece8e6
#
_entry.id   66ceea5a2c4cd930210ae6ba96ece8e6
#
_cell.length_a   1.000
_cell.length_b   1.000
_cell.length_c   1.000
_cell.angle_alpha   90.00
_cell.angle_beta   90.00
_cell.angle_gamma   90.00
#
_symmetry.space_group_name_H-M   'P 1'
#
loop_
_entity.id
_entity.type
_entity.pdbx_description
1 polymer ?
#
loop_
_entity_poly.entity_id
_entity_poly.type
_entity_poly.pdbx_seq_one_letter_code
_entity_poly.pdbx_strand_id
1 'polypeptide(L)'
;EDNNGYPDVCNAVCLSTGMTVEPGGPWSLIGEYIDGPAANDRFGEAVAISGDGTIVAISAYNRDLTGTVQDVGEVQVWIWNGNQWASRGQFIRGQTANEKFGWSIALSSNGNRLVASAPFFSNETGVVEVWEWNNNAGVYSKIHTRFGSAGSQSGYAVAISPDGNRVAIGEPSAANTKGRVIVLDLSNTSDIKQVGTTINGDVSAGSRNGHSIAIKKNGNTIAIGDPKYDGANTPDNGHVRIFDLQTNGAIQTWVQRGNDLEGAAAGDLSGTSIDLSNDGNIVAIGSPDNDSGATNSGHVRVFEWVNNNWIIKGNAIVGSGNPIGEKIGSDRSVSLNDDGTILATGGRYFDSNRGRGSVYKYKGTTTGWQKRGSDLIIPDKPSGQAGAAVDLDEDGTSIIIGAPFVDNPNGTDAGR
;
A
#
# COMPACT_ATOMS: atom_id res chain seq x y z
N GLU A 1 12.14 24.95 -12.99
CA GLU A 1 10.93 25.46 -13.67
C GLU A 1 10.95 24.89 -15.09
N ASP A 2 9.96 24.08 -15.44
CA ASP A 2 9.71 23.80 -16.84
C ASP A 2 9.28 25.10 -17.55
N ASN A 3 9.25 25.10 -18.87
CA ASN A 3 8.82 26.29 -19.64
C ASN A 3 7.38 26.77 -19.32
N ASN A 4 6.71 26.16 -18.36
CA ASN A 4 5.34 26.47 -17.92
C ASN A 4 5.30 27.04 -16.49
N GLY A 5 6.45 27.20 -15.81
CA GLY A 5 6.56 27.89 -14.51
C GLY A 5 6.08 27.11 -13.29
N TYR A 6 6.05 25.77 -13.34
CA TYR A 6 5.59 24.93 -12.22
C TYR A 6 6.71 24.08 -11.64
N PRO A 7 6.80 23.90 -10.31
CA PRO A 7 7.78 23.01 -9.69
C PRO A 7 7.41 21.53 -9.90
N ASP A 8 8.34 20.76 -10.46
CA ASP A 8 8.21 19.33 -10.73
C ASP A 8 8.64 18.46 -9.53
N VAL A 9 8.20 18.76 -8.31
CA VAL A 9 8.83 18.15 -7.12
C VAL A 9 7.86 17.36 -6.28
N CYS A 10 8.25 16.11 -5.97
CA CYS A 10 7.54 15.25 -5.06
C CYS A 10 8.47 14.37 -4.23
N ASN A 11 8.23 14.28 -2.93
CA ASN A 11 8.97 13.45 -1.98
C ASN A 11 8.01 12.73 -1.04
N ALA A 12 8.47 11.88 -0.10
CA ALA A 12 7.63 11.26 0.92
C ALA A 12 6.93 12.29 1.80
N VAL A 13 6.16 13.16 1.18
CA VAL A 13 5.40 14.24 1.78
C VAL A 13 4.11 14.39 0.98
N CYS A 14 3.05 14.67 1.68
CA CYS A 14 1.75 14.89 1.07
C CYS A 14 1.81 16.06 0.09
N LEU A 15 1.23 15.85 -1.07
CA LEU A 15 0.95 16.89 -2.03
C LEU A 15 -0.54 17.19 -1.99
N SER A 16 -0.90 18.44 -1.84
CA SER A 16 -2.30 18.83 -1.93
C SER A 16 -2.52 19.82 -3.06
N THR A 17 -3.68 19.70 -3.67
CA THR A 17 -4.17 20.70 -4.62
C THR A 17 -4.93 21.82 -3.89
N GLY A 18 -4.57 22.19 -2.67
CA GLY A 18 -5.28 23.11 -1.75
C GLY A 18 -5.77 24.46 -2.28
N MET A 19 -6.34 24.45 -3.47
CA MET A 19 -7.27 25.40 -4.05
C MET A 19 -8.15 24.63 -5.05
N THR A 20 -9.34 25.14 -5.34
CA THR A 20 -10.22 24.67 -6.43
C THR A 20 -9.46 24.65 -7.75
N VAL A 21 -8.66 23.61 -7.98
CA VAL A 21 -7.92 23.45 -9.23
C VAL A 21 -8.80 22.71 -10.19
N GLU A 22 -8.97 23.29 -11.37
CA GLU A 22 -9.56 22.64 -12.55
C GLU A 22 -8.91 21.24 -12.73
N PRO A 23 -9.64 20.25 -13.25
CA PRO A 23 -9.10 18.93 -13.49
C PRO A 23 -7.84 18.98 -14.37
N GLY A 24 -6.67 18.69 -13.79
CA GLY A 24 -5.39 18.74 -14.49
C GLY A 24 -4.40 19.81 -14.01
N GLY A 25 -4.69 20.51 -12.89
CA GLY A 25 -3.75 21.46 -12.28
C GLY A 25 -2.52 20.76 -11.67
N PRO A 26 -1.43 21.52 -11.46
CA PRO A 26 -0.18 20.98 -10.94
C PRO A 26 -0.32 20.53 -9.49
N TRP A 27 0.41 19.50 -9.12
CA TRP A 27 0.63 19.11 -7.74
C TRP A 27 1.60 20.10 -7.07
N SER A 28 1.38 20.41 -5.80
CA SER A 28 2.27 21.25 -5.00
C SER A 28 2.67 20.51 -3.73
N LEU A 29 3.93 20.72 -3.32
CA LEU A 29 4.46 20.18 -2.07
C LEU A 29 3.75 20.81 -0.87
N ILE A 30 3.34 19.99 0.12
CA ILE A 30 2.84 20.48 1.40
C ILE A 30 3.99 20.49 2.41
N GLY A 31 4.44 21.68 2.78
CA GLY A 31 5.54 21.85 3.74
C GLY A 31 6.89 21.45 3.16
N GLU A 32 7.72 20.81 3.98
CA GLU A 32 9.04 20.33 3.61
C GLU A 32 9.04 18.79 3.51
N TYR A 33 10.12 18.26 2.96
CA TYR A 33 10.36 16.83 2.90
C TYR A 33 10.53 16.24 4.30
N ILE A 34 10.01 15.04 4.50
CA ILE A 34 10.27 14.26 5.71
C ILE A 34 11.42 13.30 5.40
N ASP A 35 12.61 13.63 5.86
CA ASP A 35 13.82 12.86 5.61
C ASP A 35 14.00 11.70 6.60
N GLY A 36 14.46 10.57 6.10
CA GLY A 36 14.85 9.43 6.91
C GLY A 36 16.01 9.76 7.86
N PRO A 37 16.07 9.12 9.03
CA PRO A 37 16.95 9.54 10.13
C PRO A 37 18.41 9.14 9.98
N ALA A 38 18.74 8.09 9.22
CA ALA A 38 20.13 7.65 9.04
C ALA A 38 20.33 6.85 7.75
N ALA A 39 21.61 6.64 7.38
CA ALA A 39 22.01 5.90 6.20
C ALA A 39 21.47 4.48 6.18
N ASN A 40 21.03 4.01 5.02
CA ASN A 40 20.49 2.67 4.75
C ASN A 40 19.17 2.32 5.46
N ASP A 41 18.53 3.26 6.13
CA ASP A 41 17.26 3.03 6.84
C ASP A 41 16.09 2.74 5.90
N ARG A 42 16.17 3.19 4.63
CA ARG A 42 15.11 3.05 3.61
C ARG A 42 13.77 3.63 4.07
N PHE A 43 13.80 4.83 4.64
CA PHE A 43 12.60 5.55 5.04
C PHE A 43 11.74 5.87 3.81
N GLY A 44 10.44 5.58 3.87
CA GLY A 44 9.52 5.71 2.73
C GLY A 44 9.29 4.41 1.95
N GLU A 45 9.80 3.25 2.39
CA GLU A 45 9.52 1.96 1.73
C GLU A 45 8.06 1.51 1.89
N ALA A 46 7.39 1.88 3.00
CA ALA A 46 5.94 1.80 3.14
C ALA A 46 5.42 3.13 3.71
N VAL A 47 4.29 3.57 3.18
CA VAL A 47 3.63 4.82 3.57
C VAL A 47 2.13 4.58 3.75
N ALA A 48 1.48 5.39 4.59
CA ALA A 48 0.03 5.44 4.74
C ALA A 48 -0.41 6.85 5.08
N ILE A 49 -1.59 7.28 4.59
CA ILE A 49 -2.17 8.61 4.82
C ILE A 49 -3.56 8.50 5.44
N SER A 50 -3.95 9.44 6.30
CA SER A 50 -5.32 9.57 6.82
C SER A 50 -6.28 10.06 5.75
N GLY A 51 -7.57 9.81 5.95
CA GLY A 51 -8.61 10.16 4.99
C GLY A 51 -8.69 11.65 4.65
N ASP A 52 -8.30 12.52 5.58
CA ASP A 52 -8.25 13.99 5.40
C ASP A 52 -6.87 14.50 4.93
N GLY A 53 -5.91 13.62 4.67
CA GLY A 53 -4.58 13.99 4.21
C GLY A 53 -3.67 14.63 5.27
N THR A 54 -4.13 14.76 6.54
CA THR A 54 -3.40 15.51 7.58
C THR A 54 -2.46 14.69 8.43
N ILE A 55 -2.57 13.36 8.41
CA ILE A 55 -1.72 12.45 9.18
C ILE A 55 -1.10 11.43 8.25
N VAL A 56 0.21 11.22 8.38
CA VAL A 56 0.95 10.24 7.59
C VAL A 56 1.77 9.32 8.49
N ALA A 57 1.84 8.05 8.12
CA ALA A 57 2.77 7.09 8.69
C ALA A 57 3.79 6.68 7.65
N ILE A 58 5.05 6.62 8.04
CA ILE A 58 6.18 6.31 7.16
C ILE A 58 7.07 5.29 7.85
N SER A 59 7.45 4.23 7.15
CA SER A 59 8.31 3.20 7.68
C SER A 59 9.76 3.33 7.21
N ALA A 60 10.67 2.88 8.07
CA ALA A 60 12.08 2.64 7.82
C ALA A 60 12.42 1.23 8.31
N TYR A 61 12.03 0.21 7.55
CA TYR A 61 12.10 -1.17 8.05
C TYR A 61 13.54 -1.71 8.18
N ASN A 62 14.53 -1.04 7.61
CA ASN A 62 15.95 -1.34 7.80
C ASN A 62 16.59 -0.51 8.91
N ARG A 63 15.82 0.24 9.70
CA ARG A 63 16.35 1.05 10.80
C ARG A 63 17.08 0.19 11.82
N ASP A 64 18.32 0.57 12.13
CA ASP A 64 19.12 -0.06 13.18
C ASP A 64 18.82 0.54 14.55
N LEU A 65 18.80 -0.30 15.59
CA LEU A 65 18.92 0.16 16.98
C LEU A 65 20.40 0.21 17.35
N THR A 66 20.89 1.38 17.78
CA THR A 66 22.21 1.65 18.31
C THR A 66 23.28 0.56 18.04
N GLY A 67 23.98 0.70 16.93
CA GLY A 67 25.30 0.10 16.66
C GLY A 67 25.44 -1.42 16.54
N THR A 68 24.53 -2.21 17.09
CA THR A 68 24.70 -3.67 17.17
C THR A 68 23.45 -4.48 16.77
N VAL A 69 22.26 -3.88 16.76
CA VAL A 69 21.02 -4.59 16.42
C VAL A 69 20.52 -4.06 15.09
N GLN A 70 20.80 -4.82 14.02
CA GLN A 70 20.55 -4.43 12.64
C GLN A 70 19.13 -4.74 12.19
N ASP A 71 18.61 -3.94 11.26
CA ASP A 71 17.35 -4.15 10.55
C ASP A 71 16.15 -4.41 11.48
N VAL A 72 16.08 -3.69 12.60
CA VAL A 72 14.97 -3.82 13.55
C VAL A 72 13.70 -3.19 13.00
N GLY A 73 13.86 -2.06 12.34
CA GLY A 73 12.77 -1.29 11.75
C GLY A 73 12.07 -0.32 12.70
N GLU A 74 11.52 0.71 12.10
CA GLU A 74 10.85 1.83 12.78
C GLU A 74 9.67 2.34 11.95
N VAL A 75 8.61 2.81 12.61
CA VAL A 75 7.51 3.56 12.01
C VAL A 75 7.41 4.90 12.71
N GLN A 76 7.32 5.97 11.91
CA GLN A 76 7.11 7.33 12.38
C GLN A 76 5.76 7.82 11.89
N VAL A 77 5.00 8.50 12.76
CA VAL A 77 3.74 9.16 12.41
C VAL A 77 3.92 10.66 12.51
N TRP A 78 3.43 11.37 11.51
CA TRP A 78 3.52 12.82 11.39
C TRP A 78 2.14 13.44 11.21
N ILE A 79 1.96 14.67 11.69
CA ILE A 79 0.73 15.42 11.55
C ILE A 79 1.02 16.79 10.93
N TRP A 80 0.21 17.19 9.96
CA TRP A 80 0.22 18.53 9.40
C TRP A 80 -0.50 19.49 10.34
N ASN A 81 0.20 20.48 10.85
CA ASN A 81 -0.37 21.46 11.80
C ASN A 81 -0.85 22.76 11.12
N GLY A 82 -0.95 22.77 9.79
CA GLY A 82 -1.32 23.92 8.99
C GLY A 82 -0.13 24.75 8.47
N ASN A 83 1.11 24.47 8.96
CA ASN A 83 2.32 25.19 8.58
C ASN A 83 3.49 24.26 8.28
N GLN A 84 3.63 23.17 9.05
CA GLN A 84 4.71 22.20 8.92
C GLN A 84 4.27 20.82 9.36
N TRP A 85 4.99 19.80 8.92
CA TRP A 85 4.88 18.45 9.45
C TRP A 85 5.55 18.37 10.82
N ALA A 86 4.82 17.85 11.80
CA ALA A 86 5.31 17.64 13.16
C ALA A 86 5.16 16.16 13.54
N SER A 87 6.11 15.62 14.32
CA SER A 87 6.00 14.26 14.83
C SER A 87 4.74 14.10 15.68
N ARG A 88 3.96 13.04 15.41
CA ARG A 88 2.79 12.69 16.19
C ARG A 88 3.08 11.49 17.09
N GLY A 89 3.51 11.78 18.28
CA GLY A 89 3.89 10.80 19.29
C GLY A 89 5.33 10.30 19.18
N GLN A 90 5.57 9.13 19.74
CA GLN A 90 6.88 8.47 19.76
C GLN A 90 7.15 7.72 18.46
N PHE A 91 8.41 7.44 18.19
CA PHE A 91 8.81 6.46 17.17
C PHE A 91 8.46 5.04 17.66
N ILE A 92 7.80 4.28 16.81
CA ILE A 92 7.37 2.91 17.09
C ILE A 92 8.39 1.97 16.46
N ARG A 93 9.04 1.15 17.28
CA ARG A 93 10.19 0.34 16.89
C ARG A 93 9.96 -1.14 17.12
N GLY A 94 10.54 -1.94 16.25
CA GLY A 94 10.75 -3.34 16.50
C GLY A 94 11.69 -3.58 17.69
N GLN A 95 11.91 -4.83 18.04
CA GLN A 95 12.67 -5.21 19.24
C GLN A 95 13.83 -6.16 18.94
N THR A 96 13.78 -6.87 17.82
CA THR A 96 14.77 -7.90 17.50
C THR A 96 15.45 -7.64 16.15
N ALA A 97 16.69 -8.08 16.03
CA ALA A 97 17.45 -7.93 14.79
C ALA A 97 16.77 -8.65 13.62
N ASN A 98 16.80 -8.02 12.45
CA ASN A 98 16.30 -8.55 11.18
C ASN A 98 14.78 -8.81 11.13
N GLU A 99 13.99 -8.32 12.10
CA GLU A 99 12.53 -8.49 12.07
C GLU A 99 11.86 -7.57 11.07
N LYS A 100 12.52 -6.44 10.71
CA LYS A 100 12.05 -5.45 9.74
C LYS A 100 10.68 -4.89 10.09
N PHE A 101 10.51 -4.41 11.32
CA PHE A 101 9.26 -3.78 11.76
C PHE A 101 8.92 -2.56 10.89
N GLY A 102 7.66 -2.44 10.50
CA GLY A 102 7.21 -1.47 9.49
C GLY A 102 7.31 -2.00 8.05
N TRP A 103 7.53 -3.30 7.86
CA TRP A 103 7.47 -3.92 6.52
C TRP A 103 6.16 -3.61 5.80
N SER A 104 5.04 -3.71 6.48
CA SER A 104 3.73 -3.25 6.01
C SER A 104 3.06 -2.44 7.11
N ILE A 105 2.45 -1.31 6.73
CA ILE A 105 1.76 -0.40 7.64
C ILE A 105 0.41 0.01 7.04
N ALA A 106 -0.55 0.35 7.90
CA ALA A 106 -1.83 0.91 7.50
C ALA A 106 -2.39 1.84 8.58
N LEU A 107 -3.06 2.93 8.17
CA LEU A 107 -3.72 3.90 9.04
C LEU A 107 -5.24 3.84 8.86
N SER A 108 -6.01 4.02 9.94
CA SER A 108 -7.44 4.33 9.86
C SER A 108 -7.66 5.74 9.29
N SER A 109 -8.86 6.01 8.72
CA SER A 109 -9.19 7.30 8.12
C SER A 109 -8.92 8.50 9.02
N ASN A 110 -9.16 8.37 10.32
CA ASN A 110 -8.89 9.43 11.30
C ASN A 110 -7.44 9.46 11.83
N GLY A 111 -6.55 8.59 11.33
CA GLY A 111 -5.18 8.45 11.76
C GLY A 111 -4.98 8.02 13.21
N ASN A 112 -6.04 7.57 13.92
CA ASN A 112 -5.93 7.22 15.33
C ASN A 112 -5.51 5.75 15.56
N ARG A 113 -5.71 4.87 14.57
CA ARG A 113 -5.21 3.50 14.64
C ARG A 113 -4.17 3.26 13.56
N LEU A 114 -3.04 2.73 14.00
CA LEU A 114 -1.92 2.29 13.17
C LEU A 114 -1.76 0.79 13.31
N VAL A 115 -1.64 0.09 12.20
CA VAL A 115 -1.18 -1.29 12.14
C VAL A 115 0.22 -1.29 11.56
N ALA A 116 1.13 -2.02 12.20
CA ALA A 116 2.48 -2.22 11.70
C ALA A 116 2.91 -3.67 11.90
N SER A 117 3.70 -4.19 10.99
CA SER A 117 4.08 -5.60 10.97
C SER A 117 5.58 -5.81 10.82
N ALA A 118 6.02 -7.00 11.23
CA ALA A 118 7.37 -7.52 11.06
C ALA A 118 7.29 -9.00 10.62
N PRO A 119 7.15 -9.30 9.32
CA PRO A 119 6.90 -10.66 8.83
C PRO A 119 8.09 -11.61 9.03
N PHE A 120 9.29 -11.08 9.20
CA PHE A 120 10.51 -11.87 9.42
C PHE A 120 10.84 -12.12 10.90
N PHE A 121 10.01 -11.60 11.81
CA PHE A 121 10.13 -11.88 13.25
C PHE A 121 10.19 -13.38 13.53
N SER A 122 11.16 -13.78 14.39
CA SER A 122 11.28 -15.14 14.96
C SER A 122 11.16 -16.26 13.91
N ASN A 123 12.15 -16.36 12.99
CA ASN A 123 12.17 -17.37 11.91
C ASN A 123 10.91 -17.32 11.04
N GLU A 124 10.56 -16.12 10.57
CA GLU A 124 9.43 -15.88 9.68
C GLU A 124 8.06 -16.29 10.27
N THR A 125 7.95 -16.39 11.58
CA THR A 125 6.64 -16.49 12.24
C THR A 125 5.80 -15.27 11.93
N GLY A 126 6.43 -14.11 11.96
CA GLY A 126 5.81 -12.81 11.77
C GLY A 126 5.02 -12.32 12.97
N VAL A 127 4.97 -11.01 13.13
CA VAL A 127 4.20 -10.31 14.16
C VAL A 127 3.47 -9.12 13.56
N VAL A 128 2.24 -8.89 14.03
CA VAL A 128 1.42 -7.72 13.69
C VAL A 128 1.04 -7.02 14.98
N GLU A 129 1.29 -5.74 15.04
CA GLU A 129 0.95 -4.89 16.17
C GLU A 129 -0.07 -3.84 15.76
N VAL A 130 -1.05 -3.60 16.65
CA VAL A 130 -2.05 -2.55 16.51
C VAL A 130 -1.84 -1.52 17.59
N TRP A 131 -1.77 -0.27 17.18
CA TRP A 131 -1.51 0.87 18.04
C TRP A 131 -2.65 1.87 17.93
N GLU A 132 -3.05 2.48 19.06
CA GLU A 132 -4.12 3.46 19.14
C GLU A 132 -3.60 4.77 19.74
N TRP A 133 -3.99 5.89 19.13
CA TRP A 133 -3.63 7.21 19.60
C TRP A 133 -4.31 7.54 20.94
N ASN A 134 -3.52 7.83 21.95
CA ASN A 134 -3.99 8.29 23.26
C ASN A 134 -3.87 9.82 23.33
N ASN A 135 -4.99 10.52 23.18
CA ASN A 135 -5.03 11.98 23.21
C ASN A 135 -4.51 12.57 24.53
N ASN A 136 -4.72 11.88 25.67
CA ASN A 136 -4.30 12.39 26.97
C ASN A 136 -2.79 12.28 27.18
N ALA A 137 -2.18 11.23 26.64
CA ALA A 137 -0.74 10.98 26.78
C ALA A 137 0.07 11.58 25.62
N GLY A 138 -0.57 11.90 24.50
CA GLY A 138 0.12 12.36 23.28
C GLY A 138 1.02 11.31 22.64
N VAL A 139 0.64 10.03 22.72
CA VAL A 139 1.41 8.91 22.19
C VAL A 139 0.50 7.84 21.59
N TYR A 140 1.05 6.99 20.74
CA TYR A 140 0.40 5.75 20.34
C TYR A 140 0.64 4.67 21.40
N SER A 141 -0.43 4.05 21.88
CA SER A 141 -0.40 2.93 22.84
C SER A 141 -0.70 1.63 22.11
N LYS A 142 0.10 0.60 22.34
CA LYS A 142 -0.12 -0.72 21.74
C LYS A 142 -1.35 -1.37 22.38
N ILE A 143 -2.35 -1.70 21.56
CA ILE A 143 -3.61 -2.31 22.02
C ILE A 143 -3.70 -3.79 21.69
N HIS A 144 -2.92 -4.27 20.70
CA HIS A 144 -2.92 -5.68 20.33
C HIS A 144 -1.58 -6.12 19.72
N THR A 145 -1.25 -7.38 19.94
CA THR A 145 -0.14 -8.07 19.25
C THR A 145 -0.61 -9.46 18.83
N ARG A 146 -0.41 -9.78 17.55
CA ARG A 146 -0.69 -11.10 17.01
C ARG A 146 0.55 -11.70 16.39
N PHE A 147 0.87 -12.93 16.79
CA PHE A 147 1.93 -13.72 16.16
C PHE A 147 1.33 -14.71 15.17
N GLY A 148 2.04 -14.97 14.08
CA GLY A 148 1.70 -16.00 13.12
C GLY A 148 2.06 -17.42 13.59
N SER A 149 2.02 -18.36 12.69
CA SER A 149 2.63 -19.69 12.85
C SER A 149 4.05 -19.71 12.26
N ALA A 150 4.89 -20.63 12.70
CA ALA A 150 6.27 -20.74 12.17
C ALA A 150 6.30 -20.77 10.64
N GLY A 151 7.11 -19.91 10.04
CA GLY A 151 7.28 -19.78 8.60
C GLY A 151 6.10 -19.19 7.84
N SER A 152 5.07 -18.65 8.52
CA SER A 152 3.88 -18.11 7.83
C SER A 152 4.07 -16.71 7.26
N GLN A 153 5.08 -15.98 7.70
CA GLN A 153 5.30 -14.56 7.38
C GLN A 153 4.07 -13.69 7.70
N SER A 154 3.48 -13.89 8.90
CA SER A 154 2.29 -13.14 9.32
C SER A 154 2.55 -11.63 9.30
N GLY A 155 1.68 -10.89 8.61
CA GLY A 155 1.84 -9.46 8.40
C GLY A 155 2.69 -9.09 7.17
N TYR A 156 2.91 -10.00 6.24
CA TYR A 156 3.54 -9.63 4.95
C TYR A 156 2.76 -8.48 4.28
N ALA A 157 1.45 -8.54 4.33
CA ALA A 157 0.56 -7.42 4.06
C ALA A 157 -0.40 -7.22 5.24
N VAL A 158 -0.66 -5.96 5.59
CA VAL A 158 -1.70 -5.57 6.53
C VAL A 158 -2.56 -4.48 5.93
N ALA A 159 -3.86 -4.50 6.26
CA ALA A 159 -4.79 -3.44 5.91
C ALA A 159 -5.76 -3.20 7.07
N ILE A 160 -6.20 -1.96 7.24
CA ILE A 160 -7.18 -1.57 8.27
C ILE A 160 -8.40 -0.93 7.59
N SER A 161 -9.60 -1.22 8.12
CA SER A 161 -10.82 -0.57 7.63
C SER A 161 -10.79 0.94 7.91
N PRO A 162 -11.49 1.77 7.10
CA PRO A 162 -11.53 3.23 7.30
C PRO A 162 -11.91 3.64 8.72
N ASP A 163 -12.90 2.96 9.32
CA ASP A 163 -13.34 3.20 10.70
C ASP A 163 -12.36 2.69 11.78
N GLY A 164 -11.29 1.99 11.37
CA GLY A 164 -10.28 1.43 12.24
C GLY A 164 -10.69 0.15 12.98
N ASN A 165 -11.90 -0.38 12.77
CA ASN A 165 -12.44 -1.46 13.58
C ASN A 165 -12.09 -2.86 13.07
N ARG A 166 -11.53 -2.99 11.86
CA ARG A 166 -11.10 -4.29 11.34
C ARG A 166 -9.70 -4.24 10.74
N VAL A 167 -8.92 -5.26 11.04
CA VAL A 167 -7.58 -5.45 10.50
C VAL A 167 -7.53 -6.76 9.74
N ALA A 168 -7.09 -6.70 8.50
CA ALA A 168 -6.79 -7.87 7.68
C ALA A 168 -5.28 -8.13 7.66
N ILE A 169 -4.89 -9.40 7.78
CA ILE A 169 -3.50 -9.84 7.97
C ILE A 169 -3.22 -10.96 6.98
N GLY A 170 -2.27 -10.73 6.09
CA GLY A 170 -1.77 -11.71 5.12
C GLY A 170 -0.66 -12.58 5.70
N GLU A 171 -0.76 -13.85 5.41
CA GLU A 171 0.22 -14.88 5.75
C GLU A 171 0.56 -15.69 4.49
N PRO A 172 1.31 -15.11 3.50
CA PRO A 172 1.48 -15.69 2.17
C PRO A 172 2.28 -16.99 2.15
N SER A 173 3.06 -17.27 3.20
CA SER A 173 3.82 -18.51 3.32
C SER A 173 3.13 -19.58 4.19
N ALA A 174 1.94 -19.30 4.73
CA ALA A 174 1.16 -20.27 5.48
C ALA A 174 0.62 -21.41 4.60
N ALA A 175 0.17 -22.49 5.24
CA ALA A 175 -0.50 -23.62 4.59
C ALA A 175 0.27 -24.21 3.38
N ASN A 176 1.55 -24.50 3.57
CA ASN A 176 2.46 -25.00 2.51
C ASN A 176 2.59 -24.00 1.35
N THR A 177 2.76 -22.72 1.68
CA THR A 177 2.91 -21.61 0.74
C THR A 177 1.68 -21.30 -0.14
N LYS A 178 0.52 -21.86 0.17
CA LYS A 178 -0.75 -21.45 -0.46
C LYS A 178 -1.18 -20.06 0.01
N GLY A 179 -0.76 -19.70 1.21
CA GLY A 179 -1.13 -18.46 1.86
C GLY A 179 -2.52 -18.45 2.46
N ARG A 180 -2.78 -17.47 3.29
CA ARG A 180 -4.11 -17.22 3.89
C ARG A 180 -4.23 -15.79 4.38
N VAL A 181 -5.47 -15.37 4.61
CA VAL A 181 -5.80 -14.08 5.22
C VAL A 181 -6.70 -14.28 6.43
N ILE A 182 -6.42 -13.53 7.49
CA ILE A 182 -7.17 -13.50 8.74
C ILE A 182 -7.66 -12.07 8.95
N VAL A 183 -8.91 -11.91 9.38
CA VAL A 183 -9.48 -10.59 9.73
C VAL A 183 -9.81 -10.56 11.20
N LEU A 184 -9.40 -9.50 11.90
CA LEU A 184 -9.66 -9.27 13.32
C LEU A 184 -10.67 -8.13 13.50
N ASP A 185 -11.55 -8.24 14.48
CA ASP A 185 -12.45 -7.19 14.95
C ASP A 185 -11.83 -6.48 16.16
N LEU A 186 -11.59 -5.20 16.02
CA LEU A 186 -11.03 -4.30 17.03
C LEU A 186 -12.08 -3.38 17.67
N SER A 187 -13.37 -3.56 17.36
CA SER A 187 -14.44 -2.73 17.93
C SER A 187 -14.51 -2.82 19.46
N ASN A 188 -14.08 -3.95 20.00
CA ASN A 188 -13.87 -4.13 21.43
C ASN A 188 -12.42 -4.54 21.69
N THR A 189 -11.57 -3.58 22.05
CA THR A 189 -10.13 -3.80 22.27
C THR A 189 -9.82 -4.69 23.48
N SER A 190 -10.79 -4.93 24.36
CA SER A 190 -10.66 -5.88 25.49
C SER A 190 -10.98 -7.33 25.09
N ASP A 191 -11.58 -7.56 23.92
CA ASP A 191 -12.00 -8.89 23.44
C ASP A 191 -11.89 -8.96 21.91
N ILE A 192 -10.68 -8.88 21.40
CA ILE A 192 -10.39 -8.91 19.96
C ILE A 192 -10.58 -10.33 19.42
N LYS A 193 -11.40 -10.47 18.39
CA LYS A 193 -11.77 -11.76 17.80
C LYS A 193 -11.52 -11.80 16.30
N GLN A 194 -11.36 -12.99 15.78
CA GLN A 194 -11.39 -13.21 14.34
C GLN A 194 -12.81 -13.02 13.80
N VAL A 195 -12.91 -12.34 12.67
CA VAL A 195 -14.16 -12.12 11.92
C VAL A 195 -14.26 -13.13 10.81
N GLY A 196 -15.34 -13.91 10.82
CA GLY A 196 -15.57 -14.92 9.81
C GLY A 196 -14.55 -16.06 9.84
N THR A 197 -14.54 -16.84 8.79
CA THR A 197 -13.56 -17.93 8.59
C THR A 197 -12.25 -17.38 8.04
N THR A 198 -11.15 -18.10 8.26
CA THR A 198 -9.87 -17.83 7.56
C THR A 198 -10.07 -17.97 6.04
N ILE A 199 -9.60 -17.01 5.27
CA ILE A 199 -9.64 -17.04 3.80
C ILE A 199 -8.35 -17.70 3.31
N ASN A 200 -8.45 -18.92 2.85
CA ASN A 200 -7.28 -19.69 2.39
C ASN A 200 -7.03 -19.50 0.90
N GLY A 201 -5.78 -19.62 0.49
CA GLY A 201 -5.43 -19.82 -0.91
C GLY A 201 -6.01 -21.15 -1.44
N ASP A 202 -6.40 -21.17 -2.70
CA ASP A 202 -7.22 -22.24 -3.26
C ASP A 202 -6.45 -23.34 -3.98
N VAL A 203 -5.33 -23.11 -4.63
CA VAL A 203 -4.85 -24.10 -5.59
C VAL A 203 -3.49 -24.70 -5.28
N SER A 204 -2.42 -24.12 -5.68
CA SER A 204 -1.11 -24.77 -5.68
C SER A 204 -0.21 -24.26 -4.57
N ALA A 205 0.72 -25.09 -4.17
CA ALA A 205 1.82 -24.64 -3.33
C ALA A 205 2.61 -23.57 -4.09
N GLY A 206 2.90 -22.45 -3.42
CA GLY A 206 3.67 -21.35 -4.01
C GLY A 206 2.86 -20.15 -4.44
N SER A 207 1.52 -20.23 -4.43
CA SER A 207 0.66 -19.15 -4.94
C SER A 207 0.73 -17.85 -4.14
N ARG A 208 0.95 -17.88 -2.81
CA ARG A 208 1.15 -16.72 -1.94
C ARG A 208 -0.09 -15.84 -1.70
N ASN A 209 -1.27 -16.43 -1.55
CA ASN A 209 -2.49 -15.70 -1.20
C ASN A 209 -2.31 -14.84 0.08
N GLY A 210 -2.68 -13.56 0.02
CA GLY A 210 -2.42 -12.60 1.09
C GLY A 210 -1.08 -11.86 0.95
N HIS A 211 -0.46 -11.88 -0.23
CA HIS A 211 0.71 -11.06 -0.56
C HIS A 211 0.36 -9.57 -0.53
N SER A 212 -0.79 -9.21 -1.05
CA SER A 212 -1.39 -7.87 -0.96
C SER A 212 -2.83 -7.95 -0.49
N ILE A 213 -3.30 -6.93 0.22
CA ILE A 213 -4.64 -6.89 0.82
C ILE A 213 -5.16 -5.45 0.79
N ALA A 214 -6.44 -5.30 0.44
CA ALA A 214 -7.21 -4.08 0.68
C ALA A 214 -8.51 -4.42 1.40
N ILE A 215 -8.89 -3.62 2.41
CA ILE A 215 -10.13 -3.81 3.17
C ILE A 215 -10.87 -2.47 3.26
N LYS A 216 -12.13 -2.43 2.82
CA LYS A 216 -12.97 -1.22 2.75
C LYS A 216 -14.41 -1.54 3.20
N LYS A 217 -15.33 -0.61 3.00
CA LYS A 217 -16.75 -0.75 3.36
C LYS A 217 -16.93 -1.14 4.83
N ASN A 218 -16.29 -0.37 5.72
CA ASN A 218 -16.30 -0.65 7.16
C ASN A 218 -15.83 -2.08 7.50
N GLY A 219 -14.86 -2.58 6.73
CA GLY A 219 -14.29 -3.90 6.95
C GLY A 219 -15.13 -5.07 6.45
N ASN A 220 -16.18 -4.84 5.64
CA ASN A 220 -17.07 -5.91 5.14
C ASN A 220 -16.75 -6.38 3.74
N THR A 221 -15.84 -5.71 3.03
CA THR A 221 -15.32 -6.14 1.73
C THR A 221 -13.80 -6.16 1.76
N ILE A 222 -13.21 -7.24 1.27
CA ILE A 222 -11.76 -7.45 1.22
C ILE A 222 -11.35 -7.93 -0.18
N ALA A 223 -10.28 -7.36 -0.72
CA ALA A 223 -9.58 -7.86 -1.89
C ALA A 223 -8.26 -8.49 -1.45
N ILE A 224 -7.88 -9.59 -2.06
CA ILE A 224 -6.69 -10.36 -1.73
C ILE A 224 -5.93 -10.70 -3.01
N GLY A 225 -4.68 -10.28 -3.07
CA GLY A 225 -3.78 -10.58 -4.17
C GLY A 225 -2.96 -11.84 -3.93
N ASP A 226 -2.76 -12.57 -5.00
CA ASP A 226 -1.98 -13.79 -5.08
C ASP A 226 -1.15 -13.75 -6.37
N PRO A 227 0.00 -13.04 -6.38
CA PRO A 227 0.76 -12.79 -7.60
C PRO A 227 1.44 -14.02 -8.19
N LYS A 228 1.57 -15.10 -7.42
CA LYS A 228 2.18 -16.36 -7.83
C LYS A 228 1.16 -17.45 -8.16
N TYR A 229 -0.11 -17.06 -8.34
CA TYR A 229 -1.12 -17.99 -8.82
C TYR A 229 -0.81 -18.43 -10.25
N ASP A 230 -0.96 -19.74 -10.48
CA ASP A 230 -0.87 -20.33 -11.81
C ASP A 230 -2.27 -20.53 -12.39
N GLY A 231 -2.62 -19.77 -13.40
CA GLY A 231 -3.80 -20.02 -14.23
C GLY A 231 -3.66 -21.31 -15.02
N ALA A 232 -4.73 -21.76 -15.65
CA ALA A 232 -4.81 -23.10 -16.27
C ALA A 232 -3.69 -23.42 -17.28
N ASN A 233 -3.07 -22.44 -17.92
CA ASN A 233 -1.90 -22.58 -18.80
C ASN A 233 -0.99 -21.35 -18.75
N THR A 234 -1.03 -20.60 -17.67
CA THR A 234 -0.37 -19.30 -17.51
C THR A 234 0.33 -19.25 -16.16
N PRO A 235 1.57 -19.81 -16.05
CA PRO A 235 2.30 -19.80 -14.80
C PRO A 235 2.59 -18.35 -14.34
N ASP A 236 2.54 -18.14 -13.00
CA ASP A 236 2.80 -16.85 -12.36
C ASP A 236 2.00 -15.67 -12.99
N ASN A 237 0.82 -15.90 -13.60
CA ASN A 237 0.02 -14.80 -14.10
C ASN A 237 -0.58 -13.98 -12.97
N GLY A 238 -0.76 -14.59 -11.80
CA GLY A 238 -1.36 -13.99 -10.62
C GLY A 238 -2.85 -13.77 -10.75
N HIS A 239 -3.52 -13.58 -9.61
CA HIS A 239 -4.93 -13.20 -9.58
C HIS A 239 -5.30 -12.36 -8.34
N VAL A 240 -6.49 -11.78 -8.37
CA VAL A 240 -7.11 -11.10 -7.23
C VAL A 240 -8.49 -11.68 -7.01
N ARG A 241 -8.82 -12.00 -5.75
CA ARG A 241 -10.15 -12.42 -5.31
C ARG A 241 -10.74 -11.39 -4.36
N ILE A 242 -12.02 -11.11 -4.53
CA ILE A 242 -12.76 -10.19 -3.68
C ILE A 242 -13.79 -10.98 -2.86
N PHE A 243 -13.91 -10.68 -1.57
CA PHE A 243 -14.84 -11.35 -0.66
C PHE A 243 -15.68 -10.33 0.08
N ASP A 244 -16.96 -10.67 0.26
CA ASP A 244 -17.88 -9.94 1.13
C ASP A 244 -18.16 -10.75 2.39
N LEU A 245 -18.22 -10.07 3.54
CA LEU A 245 -18.63 -10.68 4.80
C LEU A 245 -20.14 -10.87 4.82
N GLN A 246 -20.57 -12.11 4.91
CA GLN A 246 -21.97 -12.46 5.09
C GLN A 246 -22.22 -12.89 6.52
N THR A 247 -23.32 -12.38 7.10
CA THR A 247 -23.76 -12.71 8.47
C THR A 247 -25.09 -13.45 8.41
N ASN A 248 -25.12 -14.68 8.94
CA ASN A 248 -26.33 -15.48 9.09
C ASN A 248 -26.48 -15.87 10.55
N GLY A 249 -27.33 -15.13 11.29
CA GLY A 249 -27.43 -15.24 12.73
C GLY A 249 -26.12 -14.87 13.42
N ALA A 250 -25.53 -15.78 14.19
CA ALA A 250 -24.25 -15.60 14.86
C ALA A 250 -23.04 -16.01 13.99
N ILE A 251 -23.26 -16.58 12.81
CA ILE A 251 -22.21 -17.09 11.93
C ILE A 251 -21.83 -16.01 10.92
N GLN A 252 -20.55 -15.71 10.86
CA GLN A 252 -19.95 -14.82 9.87
C GLN A 252 -19.05 -15.62 8.94
N THR A 253 -19.18 -15.44 7.64
CA THR A 253 -18.39 -16.11 6.60
C THR A 253 -17.98 -15.13 5.51
N TRP A 254 -16.74 -15.26 5.06
CA TRP A 254 -16.27 -14.56 3.86
C TRP A 254 -16.70 -15.34 2.63
N VAL A 255 -17.47 -14.71 1.76
CA VAL A 255 -18.00 -15.30 0.52
C VAL A 255 -17.41 -14.56 -0.66
N GLN A 256 -16.83 -15.30 -1.60
CA GLN A 256 -16.24 -14.69 -2.78
C GLN A 256 -17.29 -13.97 -3.62
N ARG A 257 -16.93 -12.78 -4.09
CA ARG A 257 -17.76 -11.89 -4.90
C ARG A 257 -17.31 -11.93 -6.35
N GLY A 258 -18.01 -12.68 -7.16
CA GLY A 258 -17.70 -12.88 -8.57
C GLY A 258 -16.56 -13.86 -8.82
N ASN A 259 -16.03 -13.82 -10.04
CA ASN A 259 -14.92 -14.67 -10.47
C ASN A 259 -13.57 -14.07 -10.11
N ASP A 260 -12.53 -14.88 -10.19
CA ASP A 260 -11.14 -14.46 -10.06
C ASP A 260 -10.79 -13.42 -11.13
N LEU A 261 -10.02 -12.40 -10.75
CA LEU A 261 -9.48 -11.40 -11.65
C LEU A 261 -8.04 -11.77 -12.00
N GLU A 262 -7.88 -12.62 -13.01
CA GLU A 262 -6.58 -13.18 -13.40
C GLU A 262 -5.70 -12.17 -14.16
N GLY A 263 -4.38 -12.38 -14.10
CA GLY A 263 -3.39 -11.70 -14.91
C GLY A 263 -3.63 -11.94 -16.41
N ALA A 264 -3.13 -11.04 -17.24
CA ALA A 264 -3.37 -11.09 -18.70
C ALA A 264 -2.45 -12.09 -19.40
N ALA A 265 -1.24 -12.32 -18.87
CA ALA A 265 -0.25 -13.21 -19.43
C ALA A 265 0.57 -13.91 -18.33
N ALA A 266 1.28 -14.97 -18.71
CA ALA A 266 2.22 -15.68 -17.84
C ALA A 266 3.33 -14.72 -17.37
N GLY A 267 3.65 -14.79 -16.07
CA GLY A 267 4.69 -13.96 -15.46
C GLY A 267 4.25 -12.53 -15.10
N ASP A 268 3.02 -12.13 -15.36
CA ASP A 268 2.52 -10.77 -15.08
C ASP A 268 2.57 -10.38 -13.60
N LEU A 269 2.51 -11.36 -12.69
CA LEU A 269 2.42 -11.20 -11.24
C LEU A 269 1.22 -10.30 -10.82
N SER A 270 0.07 -10.49 -11.46
CA SER A 270 -1.13 -9.70 -11.17
C SER A 270 -1.57 -9.88 -9.72
N GLY A 271 -1.91 -8.78 -9.03
CA GLY A 271 -2.22 -8.79 -7.60
C GLY A 271 -1.01 -8.55 -6.70
N THR A 272 0.14 -8.10 -7.25
CA THR A 272 1.28 -7.66 -6.44
C THR A 272 0.93 -6.45 -5.58
N SER A 273 0.19 -5.50 -6.12
CA SER A 273 -0.39 -4.36 -5.39
C SER A 273 -1.87 -4.22 -5.75
N ILE A 274 -2.71 -3.92 -4.77
CA ILE A 274 -4.15 -3.76 -4.96
C ILE A 274 -4.70 -2.66 -4.06
N ASP A 275 -5.77 -2.01 -4.51
CA ASP A 275 -6.61 -1.19 -3.64
C ASP A 275 -8.08 -1.24 -4.07
N LEU A 276 -8.99 -0.88 -3.15
CA LEU A 276 -10.45 -0.87 -3.30
C LEU A 276 -11.00 0.54 -3.10
N SER A 277 -12.09 0.88 -3.83
CA SER A 277 -12.95 2.01 -3.45
C SER A 277 -13.64 1.74 -2.10
N ASN A 278 -14.05 2.80 -1.41
CA ASN A 278 -14.63 2.67 -0.07
C ASN A 278 -15.92 1.84 -0.04
N ASP A 279 -16.70 1.86 -1.10
CA ASP A 279 -17.90 1.03 -1.25
C ASP A 279 -17.59 -0.43 -1.63
N GLY A 280 -16.33 -0.75 -1.96
CA GLY A 280 -15.86 -2.05 -2.37
C GLY A 280 -16.30 -2.46 -3.79
N ASN A 281 -16.77 -1.51 -4.63
CA ASN A 281 -17.27 -1.81 -5.96
C ASN A 281 -16.23 -1.55 -7.08
N ILE A 282 -15.09 -0.94 -6.76
CA ILE A 282 -14.01 -0.70 -7.71
C ILE A 282 -12.72 -1.27 -7.10
N VAL A 283 -11.96 -2.01 -7.90
CA VAL A 283 -10.65 -2.56 -7.52
C VAL A 283 -9.59 -2.20 -8.55
N ALA A 284 -8.46 -1.68 -8.10
CA ALA A 284 -7.26 -1.47 -8.91
C ALA A 284 -6.24 -2.58 -8.63
N ILE A 285 -5.64 -3.11 -9.69
CA ILE A 285 -4.76 -4.28 -9.64
C ILE A 285 -3.47 -3.99 -10.40
N GLY A 286 -2.34 -4.03 -9.71
CA GLY A 286 -1.02 -3.91 -10.27
C GLY A 286 -0.46 -5.25 -10.75
N SER A 287 0.21 -5.23 -11.89
CA SER A 287 0.89 -6.36 -12.52
C SER A 287 2.27 -5.86 -13.00
N PRO A 288 3.29 -5.87 -12.13
CA PRO A 288 4.56 -5.17 -12.38
C PRO A 288 5.40 -5.75 -13.51
N ASP A 289 5.26 -7.02 -13.80
CA ASP A 289 6.05 -7.70 -14.82
C ASP A 289 5.30 -7.85 -16.17
N ASN A 290 4.15 -7.17 -16.33
CA ASN A 290 3.43 -7.16 -17.60
C ASN A 290 4.21 -6.43 -18.69
N ASP A 291 4.21 -7.01 -19.90
CA ASP A 291 4.98 -6.58 -21.06
C ASP A 291 4.19 -5.70 -22.07
N SER A 292 2.98 -5.22 -21.71
CA SER A 292 2.11 -4.50 -22.66
C SER A 292 2.71 -3.20 -23.22
N GLY A 293 3.55 -2.50 -22.46
CA GLY A 293 4.25 -1.30 -22.92
C GLY A 293 5.66 -1.60 -23.43
N ALA A 294 6.39 -2.40 -22.68
CA ALA A 294 7.72 -2.92 -22.96
C ALA A 294 8.03 -4.00 -21.92
N THR A 295 9.14 -4.71 -22.05
CA THR A 295 9.55 -5.76 -21.12
C THR A 295 9.54 -5.24 -19.69
N ASN A 296 8.74 -5.88 -18.83
CA ASN A 296 8.53 -5.52 -17.43
C ASN A 296 8.17 -4.03 -17.20
N SER A 297 7.43 -3.42 -18.11
CA SER A 297 6.96 -2.04 -17.92
C SER A 297 5.91 -1.96 -16.81
N GLY A 298 5.21 -3.06 -16.58
CA GLY A 298 4.09 -3.17 -15.69
C GLY A 298 2.82 -2.51 -16.23
N HIS A 299 1.70 -2.87 -15.63
CA HIS A 299 0.43 -2.17 -15.85
C HIS A 299 -0.44 -2.16 -14.59
N VAL A 300 -1.41 -1.26 -14.55
CA VAL A 300 -2.51 -1.26 -13.58
C VAL A 300 -3.82 -1.38 -14.33
N ARG A 301 -4.63 -2.37 -13.97
CA ARG A 301 -6.01 -2.53 -14.46
C ARG A 301 -7.00 -2.19 -13.34
N VAL A 302 -8.08 -1.51 -13.71
CA VAL A 302 -9.17 -1.19 -12.79
C VAL A 302 -10.41 -1.94 -13.20
N PHE A 303 -11.10 -2.53 -12.25
CA PHE A 303 -12.36 -3.24 -12.48
C PHE A 303 -13.48 -2.64 -11.62
N GLU A 304 -14.70 -2.70 -12.13
CA GLU A 304 -15.91 -2.23 -11.48
C GLU A 304 -16.95 -3.35 -11.39
N TRP A 305 -17.62 -3.44 -10.25
CA TRP A 305 -18.67 -4.41 -10.02
C TRP A 305 -20.00 -3.91 -10.59
N VAL A 306 -20.46 -4.51 -11.68
CA VAL A 306 -21.68 -4.13 -12.39
C VAL A 306 -22.49 -5.38 -12.72
N ASN A 307 -23.77 -5.40 -12.40
CA ASN A 307 -24.68 -6.50 -12.73
C ASN A 307 -24.16 -7.90 -12.33
N ASN A 308 -23.64 -8.02 -11.11
CA ASN A 308 -23.04 -9.25 -10.57
C ASN A 308 -21.80 -9.76 -11.32
N ASN A 309 -21.06 -8.86 -11.96
CA ASN A 309 -19.81 -9.18 -12.65
C ASN A 309 -18.76 -8.10 -12.43
N TRP A 310 -17.49 -8.49 -12.36
CA TRP A 310 -16.38 -7.57 -12.47
C TRP A 310 -16.10 -7.27 -13.95
N ILE A 311 -16.20 -6.02 -14.34
CA ILE A 311 -15.90 -5.54 -15.68
C ILE A 311 -14.75 -4.54 -15.64
N ILE A 312 -13.93 -4.51 -16.70
CA ILE A 312 -12.82 -3.54 -16.78
C ILE A 312 -13.36 -2.10 -16.84
N LYS A 313 -12.79 -1.21 -16.01
CA LYS A 313 -13.14 0.20 -15.91
C LYS A 313 -12.12 1.06 -16.66
N GLY A 314 -12.42 1.40 -17.90
CA GLY A 314 -11.54 2.19 -18.77
C GLY A 314 -10.37 1.38 -19.34
N ASN A 315 -9.33 2.09 -19.78
CA ASN A 315 -8.10 1.52 -20.32
C ASN A 315 -7.14 1.09 -19.21
N ALA A 316 -6.29 0.11 -19.48
CA ALA A 316 -5.15 -0.18 -18.62
C ALA A 316 -4.19 1.03 -18.60
N ILE A 317 -3.61 1.30 -17.44
CA ILE A 317 -2.51 2.24 -17.28
C ILE A 317 -1.23 1.44 -17.45
N VAL A 318 -0.45 1.76 -18.45
CA VAL A 318 0.73 0.99 -18.86
C VAL A 318 1.99 1.80 -18.57
N GLY A 319 3.00 1.16 -18.00
CA GLY A 319 4.29 1.76 -17.77
C GLY A 319 5.02 2.11 -19.06
N SER A 320 5.92 3.08 -19.00
CA SER A 320 6.76 3.47 -20.13
C SER A 320 7.86 2.44 -20.39
N GLY A 321 8.24 2.30 -21.65
CA GLY A 321 9.29 1.39 -22.10
C GLY A 321 10.71 1.90 -21.81
N ASN A 322 11.02 2.21 -20.58
CA ASN A 322 12.39 2.59 -20.20
C ASN A 322 13.30 1.34 -20.12
N PRO A 323 14.62 1.42 -20.39
CA PRO A 323 15.46 0.25 -20.73
C PRO A 323 15.52 -0.89 -19.71
N ILE A 324 15.07 -0.70 -18.48
CA ILE A 324 15.08 -1.74 -17.43
C ILE A 324 13.68 -2.16 -16.92
N GLY A 325 12.62 -1.68 -17.59
CA GLY A 325 11.24 -1.91 -17.12
C GLY A 325 10.87 -1.01 -15.93
N GLU A 326 9.80 -0.26 -16.06
CA GLU A 326 9.35 0.69 -15.02
C GLU A 326 8.72 -0.02 -13.84
N LYS A 327 8.07 -1.18 -14.10
CA LYS A 327 7.35 -1.99 -13.12
C LYS A 327 6.26 -1.22 -12.36
N ILE A 328 5.41 -0.45 -13.06
CA ILE A 328 4.27 0.16 -12.38
C ILE A 328 3.35 -0.92 -11.82
N GLY A 329 2.72 -0.65 -10.68
CA GLY A 329 1.90 -1.63 -9.97
C GLY A 329 2.71 -2.63 -9.14
N SER A 330 3.99 -2.32 -8.81
CA SER A 330 4.81 -3.06 -7.83
C SER A 330 4.19 -3.02 -6.44
N ASP A 331 4.80 -3.72 -5.49
CA ASP A 331 4.37 -3.71 -4.08
C ASP A 331 4.09 -2.29 -3.57
N ARG A 332 2.94 -2.09 -2.92
CA ARG A 332 2.52 -0.82 -2.28
C ARG A 332 2.41 0.40 -3.21
N SER A 333 2.40 0.18 -4.52
CA SER A 333 2.45 1.27 -5.51
C SER A 333 1.12 1.52 -6.24
N VAL A 334 0.00 1.08 -5.68
CA VAL A 334 -1.35 1.33 -6.22
C VAL A 334 -2.25 1.81 -5.09
N SER A 335 -2.91 2.94 -5.28
CA SER A 335 -3.91 3.47 -4.33
C SER A 335 -5.06 4.14 -5.08
N LEU A 336 -6.30 3.91 -4.62
CA LEU A 336 -7.54 4.53 -5.08
C LEU A 336 -8.09 5.49 -4.03
N ASN A 337 -8.67 6.59 -4.47
CA ASN A 337 -9.52 7.39 -3.59
C ASN A 337 -10.86 6.67 -3.30
N ASP A 338 -11.62 7.18 -2.36
CA ASP A 338 -12.82 6.52 -1.84
C ASP A 338 -13.89 6.21 -2.89
N ASP A 339 -14.10 7.10 -3.85
CA ASP A 339 -15.09 6.90 -4.92
C ASP A 339 -14.54 6.09 -6.13
N GLY A 340 -13.26 5.73 -6.11
CA GLY A 340 -12.60 4.96 -7.17
C GLY A 340 -12.51 5.69 -8.51
N THR A 341 -12.49 7.03 -8.50
CA THR A 341 -12.33 7.87 -9.71
C THR A 341 -10.95 8.46 -9.86
N ILE A 342 -10.11 8.41 -8.81
CA ILE A 342 -8.72 8.85 -8.81
C ILE A 342 -7.84 7.66 -8.43
N LEU A 343 -6.79 7.45 -9.20
CA LEU A 343 -5.83 6.36 -9.02
C LEU A 343 -4.41 6.92 -8.99
N ALA A 344 -3.66 6.57 -7.97
CA ALA A 344 -2.22 6.76 -7.93
C ALA A 344 -1.48 5.46 -8.25
N THR A 345 -0.36 5.57 -8.97
CA THR A 345 0.55 4.44 -9.17
C THR A 345 2.00 4.89 -9.15
N GLY A 346 2.86 4.06 -8.57
CA GLY A 346 4.29 4.23 -8.55
C GLY A 346 5.01 3.42 -9.63
N GLY A 347 6.07 3.98 -10.17
CA GLY A 347 7.00 3.33 -11.09
C GLY A 347 8.43 3.46 -10.58
N ARG A 348 8.80 2.65 -9.58
CA ARG A 348 10.06 2.79 -8.81
C ARG A 348 11.33 2.68 -9.64
N TYR A 349 11.29 2.04 -10.80
CA TYR A 349 12.44 1.87 -11.69
C TYR A 349 12.42 2.81 -12.91
N PHE A 350 11.49 3.77 -12.94
CA PHE A 350 11.45 4.77 -14.00
C PHE A 350 12.78 5.55 -14.07
N ASP A 351 13.22 5.88 -15.29
CA ASP A 351 14.40 6.71 -15.56
C ASP A 351 15.65 6.27 -14.76
N SER A 352 16.10 5.03 -14.97
CA SER A 352 17.31 4.48 -14.34
C SER A 352 17.26 4.48 -12.80
N ASN A 353 16.13 4.09 -12.22
CA ASN A 353 15.85 4.02 -10.77
C ASN A 353 15.58 5.37 -10.08
N ARG A 354 15.39 6.46 -10.83
CA ARG A 354 14.87 7.70 -10.23
C ARG A 354 13.51 7.45 -9.60
N GLY A 355 12.66 6.72 -10.31
CA GLY A 355 11.29 6.45 -9.94
C GLY A 355 10.37 7.64 -10.14
N ARG A 356 9.07 7.37 -10.10
CA ARG A 356 8.01 8.39 -10.15
C ARG A 356 6.72 7.92 -9.50
N GLY A 357 5.92 8.85 -8.99
CA GLY A 357 4.49 8.68 -8.79
C GLY A 357 3.70 9.29 -9.96
N SER A 358 2.58 8.70 -10.31
CA SER A 358 1.66 9.25 -11.31
C SER A 358 0.23 9.14 -10.82
N VAL A 359 -0.57 10.18 -11.06
CA VAL A 359 -1.98 10.19 -10.66
C VAL A 359 -2.85 10.27 -11.92
N TYR A 360 -3.94 9.53 -11.91
CA TYR A 360 -4.90 9.43 -13.01
C TYR A 360 -6.31 9.72 -12.51
N LYS A 361 -7.13 10.32 -13.37
CA LYS A 361 -8.56 10.54 -13.13
C LYS A 361 -9.38 9.81 -14.20
N TYR A 362 -10.41 9.09 -13.75
CA TYR A 362 -11.38 8.48 -14.67
C TYR A 362 -12.29 9.54 -15.29
N LYS A 363 -12.39 9.57 -16.61
CA LYS A 363 -13.15 10.57 -17.39
C LYS A 363 -14.34 9.95 -18.14
N GLY A 364 -14.83 8.81 -17.67
CA GLY A 364 -15.95 8.11 -18.29
C GLY A 364 -15.54 7.05 -19.31
N THR A 365 -16.52 6.27 -19.79
CA THR A 365 -16.29 5.08 -20.63
C THR A 365 -15.63 5.38 -21.96
N THR A 366 -15.84 6.55 -22.52
CA THR A 366 -15.26 6.95 -23.81
C THR A 366 -13.80 7.34 -23.72
N THR A 367 -13.41 8.00 -22.63
CA THR A 367 -12.06 8.59 -22.46
C THR A 367 -11.17 7.71 -21.58
N GLY A 368 -11.75 6.95 -20.64
CA GLY A 368 -11.02 6.11 -19.69
C GLY A 368 -10.22 6.92 -18.65
N TRP A 369 -9.10 6.33 -18.24
CA TRP A 369 -8.16 6.92 -17.29
C TRP A 369 -7.26 7.93 -18.01
N GLN A 370 -7.22 9.16 -17.49
CA GLN A 370 -6.37 10.23 -17.98
C GLN A 370 -5.44 10.72 -16.89
N LYS A 371 -4.19 10.98 -17.23
CA LYS A 371 -3.21 11.50 -16.30
C LYS A 371 -3.66 12.84 -15.72
N ARG A 372 -3.52 13.01 -14.40
CA ARG A 372 -3.84 14.22 -13.65
C ARG A 372 -2.54 14.90 -13.20
N GLY A 373 -2.17 15.97 -13.85
CA GLY A 373 -0.92 16.67 -13.60
C GLY A 373 0.33 15.98 -14.19
N SER A 374 1.51 16.50 -13.83
CA SER A 374 2.80 15.91 -14.19
C SER A 374 3.14 14.70 -13.32
N ASP A 375 4.17 13.97 -13.73
CA ASP A 375 4.78 12.94 -12.87
C ASP A 375 5.41 13.57 -11.63
N LEU A 376 5.30 12.85 -10.55
CA LEU A 376 5.84 13.24 -9.26
C LEU A 376 7.19 12.56 -9.10
N ILE A 377 8.25 13.33 -9.27
CA ILE A 377 9.65 12.88 -9.20
C ILE A 377 10.41 13.66 -8.13
N ILE A 378 11.51 13.09 -7.63
CA ILE A 378 12.43 13.82 -6.77
C ILE A 378 13.52 14.42 -7.66
N PRO A 379 13.64 15.76 -7.72
CA PRO A 379 14.70 16.42 -8.49
C PRO A 379 16.08 16.02 -7.97
N ASP A 380 17.06 15.96 -8.87
CA ASP A 380 18.48 15.76 -8.58
C ASP A 380 18.81 14.50 -7.75
N LYS A 381 17.93 13.49 -7.75
CA LYS A 381 18.12 12.22 -7.05
C LYS A 381 17.96 11.03 -8.00
N PRO A 382 18.99 10.70 -8.78
CA PRO A 382 18.86 9.76 -9.90
C PRO A 382 18.59 8.30 -9.49
N SER A 383 18.74 7.95 -8.23
CA SER A 383 18.55 6.56 -7.76
C SER A 383 17.51 6.44 -6.63
N GLY A 384 16.70 7.47 -6.40
CA GLY A 384 15.83 7.58 -5.22
C GLY A 384 14.65 6.61 -5.18
N GLN A 385 14.29 6.00 -6.31
CA GLN A 385 13.12 5.11 -6.45
C GLN A 385 11.81 5.72 -5.92
N ALA A 386 11.53 6.99 -6.26
CA ALA A 386 10.25 7.62 -5.97
C ALA A 386 9.09 6.76 -6.49
N GLY A 387 7.99 6.66 -5.73
CA GLY A 387 6.89 5.76 -6.05
C GLY A 387 7.14 4.29 -5.66
N ALA A 388 8.13 4.01 -4.79
CA ALA A 388 8.26 2.69 -4.17
C ALA A 388 7.01 2.32 -3.37
N ALA A 389 6.38 3.31 -2.73
CA ALA A 389 5.06 3.24 -2.13
C ALA A 389 4.28 4.51 -2.44
N VAL A 390 2.97 4.40 -2.61
CA VAL A 390 2.06 5.54 -2.79
C VAL A 390 0.78 5.31 -2.00
N ASP A 391 0.19 6.38 -1.47
CA ASP A 391 -1.14 6.34 -0.88
C ASP A 391 -1.87 7.67 -1.08
N LEU A 392 -3.19 7.62 -1.35
CA LEU A 392 -4.08 8.75 -1.55
C LEU A 392 -4.95 8.97 -0.31
N ASP A 393 -5.28 10.22 -0.02
CA ASP A 393 -6.38 10.53 0.88
C ASP A 393 -7.75 10.16 0.27
N GLU A 394 -8.81 10.20 1.08
CA GLU A 394 -10.15 9.72 0.70
C GLU A 394 -10.74 10.44 -0.52
N ASP A 395 -10.47 11.72 -0.71
CA ASP A 395 -10.98 12.48 -1.85
C ASP A 395 -10.00 12.54 -3.04
N GLY A 396 -8.79 12.01 -2.89
CA GLY A 396 -7.74 11.98 -3.92
C GLY A 396 -7.15 13.36 -4.20
N THR A 397 -7.20 14.28 -3.23
CA THR A 397 -6.59 15.61 -3.34
C THR A 397 -5.18 15.66 -2.78
N SER A 398 -4.81 14.72 -1.90
CA SER A 398 -3.46 14.57 -1.36
C SER A 398 -2.90 13.18 -1.67
N ILE A 399 -1.61 13.12 -1.86
CA ILE A 399 -0.87 11.87 -2.08
C ILE A 399 0.42 11.89 -1.27
N ILE A 400 0.77 10.76 -0.66
CA ILE A 400 2.10 10.51 -0.13
C ILE A 400 2.87 9.57 -1.04
N ILE A 401 4.16 9.85 -1.22
CA ILE A 401 5.05 9.05 -2.08
C ILE A 401 6.34 8.75 -1.34
N GLY A 402 6.68 7.50 -1.22
CA GLY A 402 7.93 7.05 -0.64
C GLY A 402 9.05 6.94 -1.67
N ALA A 403 10.27 7.29 -1.25
CA ALA A 403 11.49 7.22 -2.05
C ALA A 403 12.66 6.70 -1.19
N PRO A 404 12.73 5.40 -0.95
CA PRO A 404 13.58 4.80 0.09
C PRO A 404 15.09 4.84 -0.20
N PHE A 405 15.49 5.11 -1.43
CA PHE A 405 16.91 5.16 -1.85
C PHE A 405 17.42 6.58 -2.08
N VAL A 406 16.73 7.59 -1.57
CA VAL A 406 17.20 8.96 -1.62
C VAL A 406 18.32 9.18 -0.63
N ASP A 407 19.45 9.68 -1.11
CA ASP A 407 20.50 10.26 -0.28
C ASP A 407 19.99 11.60 0.28
N ASN A 408 19.99 11.78 1.58
CA ASN A 408 19.60 13.00 2.24
C ASN A 408 20.72 13.49 3.19
N PRO A 409 20.57 14.62 3.89
CA PRO A 409 21.61 15.11 4.81
C PRO A 409 22.01 14.11 5.91
N ASN A 410 21.18 13.11 6.19
CA ASN A 410 21.44 12.12 7.24
C ASN A 410 22.18 10.87 6.73
N GLY A 411 22.36 10.72 5.41
CA GLY A 411 23.18 9.64 4.83
C GLY A 411 22.69 9.10 3.49
N THR A 412 23.49 8.18 2.96
CA THR A 412 23.19 7.42 1.73
C THR A 412 22.04 6.46 1.98
N ASP A 413 21.11 6.33 1.01
CA ASP A 413 19.93 5.47 1.11
C ASP A 413 19.16 5.66 2.43
N ALA A 414 19.24 6.86 3.04
CA ALA A 414 18.50 7.17 4.25
C ALA A 414 16.98 7.20 3.98
N GLY A 415 16.62 7.51 2.74
CA GLY A 415 15.25 7.57 2.27
C GLY A 415 14.53 8.88 2.61
N ARG A 416 13.33 9.02 2.05
CA ARG A 416 12.54 10.24 2.14
C ARG A 416 11.07 9.93 1.92
#